data_d994179a9122129c43958fd81afe3705
#
_entry.id   d994179a9122129c43958fd81afe3705
#
_cell.length_a   1.000
_cell.length_b   1.000
_cell.length_c   1.000
_cell.angle_alpha   90.00
_cell.angle_beta   90.00
_cell.angle_gamma   90.00
#
_symmetry.space_group_name_H-M   'P 1'
#
loop_
_entity.id
_entity.type
_entity.pdbx_description
1 polymer ?
#
loop_
_entity_poly.entity_id
_entity_poly.type
_entity_poly.pdbx_seq_one_letter_code
_entity_poly.pdbx_strand_id
1 'polypeptide(L)'
;ALFRSRDRVNAFAHVNHSAEETRLGVLLCINGTGILNSWMRRNVAPEGISYSDMNILASEAPIGSDGVSILPFGNGAERMLGNKDTGCSIHGVNFNRHGKAHLLRAAQEGIVFSFQYGIEIMEKMGIPVKMIHAGKANMFLSPIFRETLAGVSGAVIELYDTDGSVGAAKGAGIGAGIYRDHNEAFATLEKLAVITPTNESEYRAAYENWKSNLQQ
;
A
#
# COMPACT_ATOMS: atom_id res chain seq x y z
N ALA A 1 8.04 25.56 4.72
CA ALA A 1 9.17 24.78 5.25
C ALA A 1 9.40 23.62 4.29
N LEU A 2 10.56 23.61 3.67
CA LEU A 2 10.95 22.54 2.77
C LEU A 2 11.21 21.28 3.61
N PHE A 3 10.51 20.20 3.31
CA PHE A 3 10.75 18.88 3.90
C PHE A 3 12.20 18.48 3.61
N ARG A 4 13.02 18.39 4.65
CA ARG A 4 14.43 18.01 4.52
C ARG A 4 14.54 16.48 4.49
N SER A 5 15.65 15.97 3.97
CA SER A 5 15.98 14.53 3.85
C SER A 5 15.93 13.72 5.16
N ARG A 6 15.79 14.37 6.31
CA ARG A 6 15.59 13.73 7.62
C ARG A 6 14.21 13.06 7.77
N ASP A 7 13.24 13.45 6.95
CA ASP A 7 11.84 13.05 7.12
C ASP A 7 11.46 11.76 6.38
N ARG A 8 12.44 11.06 5.82
CA ARG A 8 12.25 9.76 5.12
C ARG A 8 11.31 9.82 3.90
N VAL A 9 10.93 11.02 3.47
CA VAL A 9 10.09 11.28 2.30
C VAL A 9 10.79 12.20 1.31
N ASN A 10 10.33 12.18 0.05
CA ASN A 10 10.71 13.17 -0.97
C ASN A 10 9.56 14.15 -1.18
N ALA A 11 9.88 15.42 -1.42
CA ALA A 11 8.91 16.42 -1.86
C ALA A 11 9.32 16.99 -3.21
N PHE A 12 8.35 17.20 -4.07
CA PHE A 12 8.54 17.75 -5.42
C PHE A 12 7.34 18.62 -5.82
N ALA A 13 7.49 19.46 -6.83
CA ALA A 13 6.37 20.18 -7.38
C ALA A 13 5.41 19.18 -8.04
N HIS A 14 4.13 19.20 -7.62
CA HIS A 14 3.11 18.37 -8.21
C HIS A 14 2.82 18.80 -9.65
N VAL A 15 2.34 17.91 -10.51
CA VAL A 15 2.01 18.23 -11.93
C VAL A 15 1.00 19.39 -12.08
N ASN A 16 0.17 19.61 -11.08
CA ASN A 16 -0.79 20.70 -11.02
C ASN A 16 -0.28 21.92 -10.23
N HIS A 17 1.03 22.01 -9.97
CA HIS A 17 1.64 23.18 -9.35
C HIS A 17 1.64 24.36 -10.32
N SER A 18 1.22 25.54 -9.87
CA SER A 18 1.28 26.78 -10.65
C SER A 18 1.85 27.92 -9.81
N ALA A 19 2.06 29.07 -10.44
CA ALA A 19 2.52 30.27 -9.74
C ALA A 19 1.48 30.79 -8.74
N GLU A 20 0.20 30.58 -9.04
CA GLU A 20 -0.95 31.02 -8.23
C GLU A 20 -1.27 30.03 -7.13
N GLU A 21 -1.02 28.73 -7.36
CA GLU A 21 -1.34 27.67 -6.40
C GLU A 21 -0.17 26.71 -6.21
N THR A 22 0.46 26.82 -5.04
CA THR A 22 1.54 25.92 -4.67
C THR A 22 1.00 24.55 -4.31
N ARG A 23 1.26 23.54 -5.15
CA ARG A 23 0.95 22.14 -4.88
C ARG A 23 2.23 21.30 -4.84
N LEU A 24 2.41 20.56 -3.75
CA LEU A 24 3.57 19.69 -3.54
C LEU A 24 3.12 18.23 -3.52
N GLY A 25 3.85 17.39 -4.23
CA GLY A 25 3.81 15.94 -4.06
C GLY A 25 4.74 15.54 -2.91
N VAL A 26 4.25 14.70 -2.01
CA VAL A 26 5.07 14.07 -0.97
C VAL A 26 5.10 12.57 -1.25
N LEU A 27 6.29 12.04 -1.48
CA LEU A 27 6.51 10.65 -1.87
C LEU A 27 7.24 9.90 -0.76
N LEU A 28 6.62 8.83 -0.29
CA LEU A 28 7.25 7.81 0.52
C LEU A 28 7.27 6.50 -0.26
N CYS A 29 8.46 5.95 -0.50
CA CYS A 29 8.64 4.69 -1.19
C CYS A 29 8.87 3.56 -0.21
N ILE A 30 8.28 2.39 -0.51
CA ILE A 30 8.46 1.14 0.22
C ILE A 30 8.82 0.06 -0.82
N ASN A 31 10.00 -0.56 -0.69
CA ASN A 31 10.56 -1.42 -1.74
C ASN A 31 10.03 -2.85 -1.69
N GLY A 32 9.72 -3.39 -0.52
CA GLY A 32 9.42 -4.80 -0.29
C GLY A 32 8.00 -5.26 -0.61
N THR A 33 7.16 -4.44 -1.23
CA THR A 33 5.71 -4.65 -1.34
C THR A 33 5.30 -5.69 -2.40
N GLY A 34 5.12 -5.28 -3.65
CA GLY A 34 4.69 -6.17 -4.73
C GLY A 34 5.63 -7.35 -4.98
N ILE A 35 6.93 -7.19 -4.72
CA ILE A 35 7.90 -8.26 -4.85
C ILE A 35 7.67 -9.38 -3.82
N LEU A 36 7.29 -9.05 -2.58
CA LEU A 36 6.92 -10.05 -1.58
C LEU A 36 5.70 -10.84 -2.05
N ASN A 37 4.65 -10.17 -2.54
CA ASN A 37 3.45 -10.86 -3.02
C ASN A 37 3.76 -11.83 -4.17
N SER A 38 4.61 -11.42 -5.12
CA SER A 38 5.03 -12.29 -6.22
C SER A 38 5.95 -13.43 -5.76
N TRP A 39 6.78 -13.20 -4.75
CA TRP A 39 7.63 -14.23 -4.15
C TRP A 39 6.78 -15.28 -3.42
N MET A 40 5.78 -14.85 -2.65
CA MET A 40 4.83 -15.75 -1.97
C MET A 40 4.09 -16.63 -2.96
N ARG A 41 3.65 -16.07 -4.10
CA ARG A 41 2.99 -16.85 -5.16
C ARG A 41 3.89 -17.93 -5.73
N ARG A 42 5.18 -17.64 -5.96
CA ARG A 42 6.13 -18.58 -6.60
C ARG A 42 6.67 -19.63 -5.65
N ASN A 43 6.80 -19.31 -4.36
CA ASN A 43 7.57 -20.15 -3.43
C ASN A 43 6.73 -20.77 -2.30
N VAL A 44 5.56 -20.21 -2.00
CA VAL A 44 4.71 -20.65 -0.87
C VAL A 44 3.37 -21.18 -1.34
N ALA A 45 2.72 -20.48 -2.25
CA ALA A 45 1.41 -20.87 -2.78
C ALA A 45 1.49 -22.18 -3.59
N PRO A 46 0.37 -22.87 -3.86
CA PRO A 46 0.34 -23.99 -4.78
C PRO A 46 0.89 -23.62 -6.16
N GLU A 47 1.58 -24.55 -6.80
CA GLU A 47 2.15 -24.35 -8.13
C GLU A 47 1.06 -23.95 -9.15
N GLY A 48 1.37 -22.99 -10.02
CA GLY A 48 0.47 -22.53 -11.08
C GLY A 48 -0.71 -21.67 -10.61
N ILE A 49 -0.86 -21.41 -9.31
CA ILE A 49 -2.00 -20.65 -8.78
C ILE A 49 -2.09 -19.25 -9.41
N SER A 50 -3.31 -18.81 -9.73
CA SER A 50 -3.55 -17.42 -10.10
C SER A 50 -3.49 -16.48 -8.89
N TYR A 51 -3.30 -15.17 -9.10
CA TYR A 51 -3.40 -14.21 -8.00
C TYR A 51 -4.82 -14.17 -7.39
N SER A 52 -5.85 -14.37 -8.19
CA SER A 52 -7.23 -14.44 -7.71
C SER A 52 -7.43 -15.61 -6.75
N ASP A 53 -7.00 -16.80 -7.14
CA ASP A 53 -7.13 -17.99 -6.29
C ASP A 53 -6.23 -17.92 -5.06
N MET A 54 -5.04 -17.30 -5.17
CA MET A 54 -4.18 -17.02 -4.04
C MET A 54 -4.86 -16.08 -3.03
N ASN A 55 -5.62 -15.08 -3.48
CA ASN A 55 -6.40 -14.20 -2.60
C ASN A 55 -7.54 -14.97 -1.92
N ILE A 56 -8.22 -15.89 -2.63
CA ILE A 56 -9.25 -16.76 -2.05
C ILE A 56 -8.63 -17.63 -0.94
N LEU A 57 -7.51 -18.30 -1.23
CA LEU A 57 -6.81 -19.11 -0.24
C LEU A 57 -6.36 -18.27 0.98
N ALA A 58 -5.84 -17.06 0.76
CA ALA A 58 -5.45 -16.17 1.85
C ALA A 58 -6.65 -15.74 2.71
N SER A 59 -7.85 -15.63 2.13
CA SER A 59 -9.06 -15.24 2.86
C SER A 59 -9.60 -16.31 3.83
N GLU A 60 -9.11 -17.55 3.74
CA GLU A 60 -9.41 -18.61 4.71
C GLU A 60 -8.78 -18.35 6.09
N ALA A 61 -7.71 -17.56 6.16
CA ALA A 61 -7.14 -17.14 7.43
C ALA A 61 -7.86 -15.90 7.98
N PRO A 62 -7.99 -15.75 9.32
CA PRO A 62 -8.63 -14.59 9.93
C PRO A 62 -7.78 -13.31 9.78
N ILE A 63 -8.39 -12.15 10.07
CA ILE A 63 -7.68 -10.86 10.20
C ILE A 63 -6.54 -11.03 11.21
N GLY A 64 -5.35 -10.49 10.87
CA GLY A 64 -4.15 -10.65 11.68
C GLY A 64 -3.50 -12.02 11.58
N SER A 65 -3.98 -12.89 10.66
CA SER A 65 -3.40 -14.20 10.34
C SER A 65 -3.14 -15.08 11.58
N ASP A 66 -4.03 -15.02 12.57
CA ASP A 66 -3.91 -15.73 13.86
C ASP A 66 -2.55 -15.46 14.57
N GLY A 67 -2.04 -14.22 14.45
CA GLY A 67 -0.79 -13.76 15.05
C GLY A 67 0.47 -13.96 14.19
N VAL A 68 0.35 -14.56 13.01
CA VAL A 68 1.47 -14.60 12.05
C VAL A 68 1.68 -13.21 11.47
N SER A 69 2.92 -12.72 11.51
CA SER A 69 3.30 -11.39 11.03
C SER A 69 4.49 -11.47 10.09
N ILE A 70 4.46 -10.74 8.98
CA ILE A 70 5.56 -10.69 8.01
C ILE A 70 6.02 -9.25 7.83
N LEU A 71 7.31 -8.99 8.05
CA LEU A 71 7.95 -7.73 7.72
C LEU A 71 8.46 -7.79 6.27
N PRO A 72 7.95 -6.93 5.34
CA PRO A 72 8.14 -7.14 3.89
C PRO A 72 9.45 -6.57 3.33
N PHE A 73 10.48 -6.35 4.14
CA PHE A 73 11.65 -5.55 3.79
C PHE A 73 12.78 -6.33 3.10
N GLY A 74 12.44 -7.37 2.34
CA GLY A 74 13.38 -8.26 1.66
C GLY A 74 13.87 -7.77 0.28
N ASN A 75 13.81 -6.47 -0.01
CA ASN A 75 14.24 -5.89 -1.29
C ASN A 75 15.29 -4.78 -1.11
N GLY A 76 16.22 -4.99 -0.20
CA GLY A 76 17.29 -4.04 0.10
C GLY A 76 16.89 -2.96 1.10
N ALA A 77 17.68 -1.89 1.15
CA ALA A 77 17.52 -0.84 2.14
C ALA A 77 16.19 -0.08 2.01
N GLU A 78 15.51 0.11 3.14
CA GLU A 78 14.23 0.81 3.22
C GLU A 78 14.39 2.24 3.74
N ARG A 79 13.97 3.20 2.93
CA ARG A 79 14.07 4.61 3.30
C ARG A 79 13.25 4.97 4.53
N MET A 80 12.07 4.39 4.68
CA MET A 80 11.23 4.63 5.86
C MET A 80 11.83 4.08 7.15
N LEU A 81 12.79 3.16 7.06
CA LEU A 81 13.58 2.62 8.16
C LEU A 81 14.95 3.28 8.30
N GLY A 82 15.14 4.49 7.73
CA GLY A 82 16.41 5.21 7.77
C GLY A 82 17.49 4.60 6.90
N ASN A 83 17.14 4.02 5.75
CA ASN A 83 18.01 3.31 4.80
C ASN A 83 18.67 2.04 5.38
N LYS A 84 18.02 1.41 6.36
CA LYS A 84 18.47 0.11 6.86
C LYS A 84 18.03 -1.01 5.91
N ASP A 85 18.91 -1.96 5.69
CA ASP A 85 18.61 -3.25 5.07
C ASP A 85 18.38 -4.28 6.18
N THR A 86 17.10 -4.56 6.45
CA THR A 86 16.70 -5.44 7.56
C THR A 86 16.32 -6.84 7.08
N GLY A 87 16.10 -6.99 5.79
CA GLY A 87 15.56 -8.23 5.22
C GLY A 87 14.08 -8.44 5.52
N CYS A 88 13.53 -9.50 4.92
CA CYS A 88 12.19 -9.99 5.23
C CYS A 88 12.25 -10.94 6.43
N SER A 89 11.28 -10.85 7.33
CA SER A 89 11.17 -11.77 8.46
C SER A 89 9.73 -12.21 8.69
N ILE A 90 9.58 -13.44 9.23
CA ILE A 90 8.29 -14.05 9.56
C ILE A 90 8.29 -14.34 11.06
N HIS A 91 7.26 -13.86 11.75
CA HIS A 91 7.11 -14.00 13.20
C HIS A 91 5.81 -14.71 13.56
N GLY A 92 5.79 -15.35 14.73
CA GLY A 92 4.59 -15.92 15.32
C GLY A 92 4.09 -17.22 14.69
N VAL A 93 4.85 -17.88 13.80
CA VAL A 93 4.43 -19.13 13.17
C VAL A 93 4.42 -20.27 14.20
N ASN A 94 3.27 -20.97 14.25
CA ASN A 94 3.07 -22.22 14.99
C ASN A 94 2.79 -23.35 13.99
N PHE A 95 3.66 -24.35 13.91
CA PHE A 95 3.59 -25.40 12.89
C PHE A 95 2.36 -26.33 13.01
N ASN A 96 1.68 -26.33 14.16
CA ASN A 96 0.48 -27.13 14.38
C ASN A 96 -0.80 -26.40 13.96
N ARG A 97 -0.76 -25.06 13.74
CA ARG A 97 -1.93 -24.22 13.51
C ARG A 97 -1.88 -23.50 12.17
N HIS A 98 -0.71 -23.04 11.75
CA HIS A 98 -0.59 -22.13 10.63
C HIS A 98 -0.19 -22.86 9.36
N GLY A 99 -0.94 -22.64 8.29
CA GLY A 99 -0.68 -23.16 6.96
C GLY A 99 -0.46 -22.04 5.92
N LYS A 100 -0.53 -22.42 4.65
CA LYS A 100 -0.31 -21.50 3.53
C LYS A 100 -1.25 -20.29 3.55
N ALA A 101 -2.52 -20.49 3.90
CA ALA A 101 -3.50 -19.40 3.99
C ALA A 101 -3.02 -18.28 4.93
N HIS A 102 -2.53 -18.65 6.12
CA HIS A 102 -2.01 -17.70 7.10
C HIS A 102 -0.77 -16.95 6.56
N LEU A 103 0.18 -17.65 5.93
CA LEU A 103 1.37 -17.00 5.36
C LEU A 103 1.02 -16.04 4.22
N LEU A 104 0.09 -16.43 3.34
CA LEU A 104 -0.34 -15.62 2.21
C LEU A 104 -1.09 -14.37 2.67
N ARG A 105 -1.96 -14.51 3.70
CA ARG A 105 -2.64 -13.37 4.30
C ARG A 105 -1.67 -12.46 5.05
N ALA A 106 -0.81 -13.02 5.91
CA ALA A 106 0.19 -12.26 6.65
C ALA A 106 1.13 -11.46 5.75
N ALA A 107 1.46 -11.98 4.56
CA ALA A 107 2.25 -11.25 3.58
C ALA A 107 1.50 -10.03 3.04
N GLN A 108 0.22 -10.17 2.68
CA GLN A 108 -0.58 -9.04 2.19
C GLN A 108 -0.82 -8.00 3.29
N GLU A 109 -1.17 -8.44 4.50
CA GLU A 109 -1.32 -7.57 5.66
C GLU A 109 -0.01 -6.87 6.02
N GLY A 110 1.12 -7.57 6.01
CA GLY A 110 2.45 -6.98 6.27
C GLY A 110 2.83 -5.91 5.26
N ILE A 111 2.50 -6.09 3.98
CA ILE A 111 2.64 -5.05 2.96
C ILE A 111 1.79 -3.82 3.33
N VAL A 112 0.51 -4.02 3.67
CA VAL A 112 -0.39 -2.92 4.07
C VAL A 112 0.10 -2.23 5.34
N PHE A 113 0.56 -2.98 6.34
CA PHE A 113 1.07 -2.42 7.59
C PHE A 113 2.34 -1.58 7.36
N SER A 114 3.14 -1.92 6.35
CA SER A 114 4.24 -1.05 5.95
C SER A 114 3.75 0.27 5.34
N PHE A 115 2.64 0.28 4.58
CA PHE A 115 1.99 1.52 4.14
C PHE A 115 1.44 2.32 5.32
N GLN A 116 0.78 1.66 6.29
CA GLN A 116 0.27 2.32 7.48
C GLN A 116 1.40 2.98 8.30
N TYR A 117 2.53 2.31 8.45
CA TYR A 117 3.71 2.90 9.08
C TYR A 117 4.21 4.14 8.33
N GLY A 118 4.16 4.10 6.98
CA GLY A 118 4.44 5.26 6.14
C GLY A 118 3.43 6.40 6.30
N ILE A 119 2.15 6.07 6.42
CA ILE A 119 1.07 7.04 6.70
C ILE A 119 1.32 7.74 8.04
N GLU A 120 1.67 7.01 9.10
CA GLU A 120 2.02 7.61 10.39
C GLU A 120 3.21 8.58 10.30
N ILE A 121 4.18 8.31 9.43
CA ILE A 121 5.30 9.25 9.18
C ILE A 121 4.77 10.54 8.56
N MET A 122 3.88 10.44 7.57
CA MET A 122 3.28 11.62 6.91
C MET A 122 2.37 12.40 7.88
N GLU A 123 1.59 11.72 8.71
CA GLU A 123 0.74 12.35 9.72
C GLU A 123 1.54 13.16 10.74
N LYS A 124 2.68 12.62 11.20
CA LYS A 124 3.63 13.36 12.07
C LYS A 124 4.22 14.61 11.41
N MET A 125 4.17 14.67 10.08
CA MET A 125 4.57 15.85 9.29
C MET A 125 3.40 16.81 9.04
N GLY A 126 2.20 16.52 9.58
CA GLY A 126 1.01 17.32 9.39
C GLY A 126 0.25 17.03 8.09
N ILE A 127 0.46 15.85 7.50
CA ILE A 127 -0.20 15.42 6.26
C ILE A 127 -1.15 14.25 6.58
N PRO A 128 -2.39 14.52 7.00
CA PRO A 128 -3.36 13.47 7.30
C PRO A 128 -3.87 12.82 6.01
N VAL A 129 -3.99 11.48 6.03
CA VAL A 129 -4.54 10.70 4.91
C VAL A 129 -5.97 10.30 5.26
N LYS A 130 -6.96 10.91 4.60
CA LYS A 130 -8.40 10.62 4.79
C LYS A 130 -9.02 9.91 3.58
N MET A 131 -8.43 10.09 2.41
CA MET A 131 -8.90 9.55 1.15
C MET A 131 -7.72 9.01 0.35
N ILE A 132 -7.88 7.83 -0.23
CA ILE A 132 -6.91 7.20 -1.11
C ILE A 132 -7.57 7.01 -2.47
N HIS A 133 -7.03 7.66 -3.50
CA HIS A 133 -7.42 7.41 -4.88
C HIS A 133 -6.46 6.40 -5.50
N ALA A 134 -6.98 5.29 -6.00
CA ALA A 134 -6.19 4.21 -6.56
C ALA A 134 -6.73 3.72 -7.90
N GLY A 135 -5.83 3.34 -8.79
CA GLY A 135 -6.20 2.58 -9.99
C GLY A 135 -6.47 1.12 -9.65
N LYS A 136 -7.38 0.47 -10.37
CA LYS A 136 -7.65 -0.97 -10.27
C LYS A 136 -6.50 -1.77 -10.89
N ALA A 137 -5.35 -1.75 -10.25
CA ALA A 137 -4.12 -2.40 -10.70
C ALA A 137 -3.31 -2.93 -9.52
N ASN A 138 -2.36 -3.82 -9.78
CA ASN A 138 -1.39 -4.34 -8.80
C ASN A 138 -2.07 -4.89 -7.53
N MET A 139 -1.57 -4.50 -6.36
CA MET A 139 -2.11 -4.97 -5.06
C MET A 139 -3.55 -4.53 -4.82
N PHE A 140 -4.02 -3.44 -5.43
CA PHE A 140 -5.42 -3.01 -5.34
C PHE A 140 -6.42 -3.96 -6.03
N LEU A 141 -5.95 -4.98 -6.75
CA LEU A 141 -6.78 -6.09 -7.23
C LEU A 141 -7.18 -7.06 -6.10
N SER A 142 -6.43 -7.11 -5.00
CA SER A 142 -6.75 -7.96 -3.85
C SER A 142 -7.79 -7.30 -2.92
N PRO A 143 -8.92 -7.97 -2.63
CA PRO A 143 -9.85 -7.52 -1.60
C PRO A 143 -9.18 -7.39 -0.22
N ILE A 144 -8.38 -8.38 0.18
CA ILE A 144 -7.65 -8.38 1.46
C ILE A 144 -6.81 -7.10 1.58
N PHE A 145 -6.05 -6.76 0.53
CA PHE A 145 -5.21 -5.56 0.55
C PHE A 145 -6.02 -4.28 0.76
N ARG A 146 -7.12 -4.12 0.01
CA ARG A 146 -7.98 -2.93 0.07
C ARG A 146 -8.67 -2.78 1.42
N GLU A 147 -9.26 -3.87 1.91
CA GLU A 147 -9.97 -3.91 3.19
C GLU A 147 -9.03 -3.67 4.36
N THR A 148 -7.87 -4.31 4.36
CA THR A 148 -6.84 -4.10 5.39
C THR A 148 -6.37 -2.64 5.39
N LEU A 149 -6.11 -2.05 4.20
CA LEU A 149 -5.64 -0.68 4.10
C LEU A 149 -6.69 0.32 4.57
N ALA A 150 -7.95 0.16 4.15
CA ALA A 150 -9.04 0.99 4.64
C ALA A 150 -9.23 0.84 6.15
N GLY A 151 -9.30 -0.39 6.65
CA GLY A 151 -9.55 -0.68 8.07
C GLY A 151 -8.44 -0.17 8.99
N VAL A 152 -7.16 -0.34 8.63
CA VAL A 152 -6.05 0.08 9.50
C VAL A 152 -5.79 1.58 9.44
N SER A 153 -5.97 2.23 8.27
CA SER A 153 -5.71 3.66 8.10
C SER A 153 -6.91 4.54 8.48
N GLY A 154 -8.12 3.98 8.49
CA GLY A 154 -9.36 4.75 8.63
C GLY A 154 -9.68 5.59 7.37
N ALA A 155 -8.93 5.44 6.29
CA ALA A 155 -9.13 6.19 5.06
C ALA A 155 -10.12 5.48 4.13
N VAL A 156 -10.96 6.25 3.44
CA VAL A 156 -11.79 5.74 2.36
C VAL A 156 -10.93 5.55 1.11
N ILE A 157 -11.08 4.40 0.42
CA ILE A 157 -10.37 4.12 -0.82
C ILE A 157 -11.37 4.21 -1.98
N GLU A 158 -11.08 5.05 -2.96
CA GLU A 158 -11.80 5.11 -4.22
C GLU A 158 -10.97 4.43 -5.32
N LEU A 159 -11.55 3.40 -5.95
CA LEU A 159 -10.94 2.72 -7.08
C LEU A 159 -11.46 3.27 -8.40
N TYR A 160 -10.54 3.51 -9.31
CA TYR A 160 -10.82 4.04 -10.63
C TYR A 160 -10.36 3.08 -11.73
N ASP A 161 -11.05 3.13 -12.88
CA ASP A 161 -10.64 2.37 -14.08
C ASP A 161 -9.45 3.06 -14.77
N THR A 162 -8.30 2.95 -14.12
CA THR A 162 -7.05 3.54 -14.59
C THR A 162 -5.85 2.84 -14.00
N ASP A 163 -4.69 3.15 -14.55
CA ASP A 163 -3.38 2.82 -14.00
C ASP A 163 -2.41 4.00 -14.12
N GLY A 164 -1.16 3.81 -13.67
CA GLY A 164 -0.15 4.86 -13.72
C GLY A 164 0.21 5.32 -15.14
N SER A 165 0.12 4.43 -16.14
CA SER A 165 0.44 4.75 -17.53
C SER A 165 -0.60 5.68 -18.15
N VAL A 166 -1.87 5.42 -17.90
CA VAL A 166 -2.98 6.29 -18.33
C VAL A 166 -2.87 7.66 -17.68
N GLY A 167 -2.59 7.71 -16.37
CA GLY A 167 -2.38 8.97 -15.65
C GLY A 167 -1.23 9.81 -16.22
N ALA A 168 -0.10 9.15 -16.51
CA ALA A 168 1.06 9.81 -17.12
C ALA A 168 0.75 10.33 -18.54
N ALA A 169 0.05 9.55 -19.37
CA ALA A 169 -0.35 9.95 -20.71
C ALA A 169 -1.29 11.17 -20.67
N LYS A 170 -2.27 11.18 -19.77
CA LYS A 170 -3.18 12.33 -19.58
C LYS A 170 -2.42 13.58 -19.09
N GLY A 171 -1.48 13.43 -18.16
CA GLY A 171 -0.61 14.51 -17.72
C GLY A 171 0.23 15.11 -18.85
N ALA A 172 0.82 14.26 -19.69
CA ALA A 172 1.53 14.69 -20.90
C ALA A 172 0.61 15.40 -21.90
N GLY A 173 -0.63 14.91 -22.06
CA GLY A 173 -1.64 15.53 -22.92
C GLY A 173 -2.03 16.94 -22.48
N ILE A 174 -2.10 17.20 -21.16
CA ILE A 174 -2.31 18.55 -20.63
C ILE A 174 -1.12 19.45 -20.97
N GLY A 175 0.12 18.96 -20.74
CA GLY A 175 1.33 19.72 -21.07
C GLY A 175 1.50 20.01 -22.56
N ALA A 176 0.99 19.14 -23.43
CA ALA A 176 0.98 19.32 -24.88
C ALA A 176 -0.19 20.15 -25.42
N GLY A 177 -1.12 20.60 -24.56
CA GLY A 177 -2.31 21.34 -24.96
C GLY A 177 -3.40 20.51 -25.65
N ILE A 178 -3.33 19.18 -25.55
CA ILE A 178 -4.37 18.26 -26.04
C ILE A 178 -5.62 18.37 -25.17
N TYR A 179 -5.42 18.49 -23.87
CA TYR A 179 -6.46 18.80 -22.89
C TYR A 179 -6.23 20.19 -22.32
N ARG A 180 -7.32 20.95 -22.17
CA ARG A 180 -7.29 22.32 -21.63
C ARG A 180 -6.82 22.33 -20.17
N ASP A 181 -7.27 21.37 -19.38
CA ASP A 181 -6.99 21.24 -17.95
C ASP A 181 -7.16 19.80 -17.45
N HIS A 182 -6.91 19.58 -16.16
CA HIS A 182 -7.06 18.27 -15.54
C HIS A 182 -8.52 17.79 -15.48
N ASN A 183 -9.50 18.69 -15.37
CA ASN A 183 -10.90 18.31 -15.35
C ASN A 183 -11.33 17.68 -16.68
N GLU A 184 -10.91 18.28 -17.80
CA GLU A 184 -11.15 17.73 -19.13
C GLU A 184 -10.41 16.39 -19.33
N ALA A 185 -9.14 16.33 -18.95
CA ALA A 185 -8.34 15.11 -19.11
C ALA A 185 -8.90 13.91 -18.33
N PHE A 186 -9.50 14.15 -17.17
CA PHE A 186 -10.02 13.09 -16.29
C PHE A 186 -11.55 13.01 -16.26
N ALA A 187 -12.28 13.78 -17.11
CA ALA A 187 -13.74 13.79 -17.15
C ALA A 187 -14.38 12.40 -17.41
N THR A 188 -13.68 11.53 -18.12
CA THR A 188 -14.12 10.17 -18.44
C THR A 188 -13.60 9.10 -17.47
N LEU A 189 -12.97 9.49 -16.37
CA LEU A 189 -12.44 8.54 -15.39
C LEU A 189 -13.58 7.91 -14.60
N GLU A 190 -13.77 6.61 -14.76
CA GLU A 190 -14.83 5.86 -14.10
C GLU A 190 -14.40 5.43 -12.69
N LYS A 191 -15.24 5.76 -11.68
CA LYS A 191 -15.10 5.24 -10.32
C LYS A 191 -15.75 3.86 -10.25
N LEU A 192 -14.96 2.83 -10.02
CA LEU A 192 -15.39 1.43 -10.02
C LEU A 192 -15.92 0.97 -8.68
N ALA A 193 -15.32 1.46 -7.58
CA ALA A 193 -15.72 1.06 -6.23
C ALA A 193 -15.27 2.10 -5.20
N VAL A 194 -15.97 2.09 -4.06
CA VAL A 194 -15.60 2.80 -2.84
C VAL A 194 -15.46 1.77 -1.73
N ILE A 195 -14.30 1.71 -1.08
CA ILE A 195 -14.03 0.85 0.06
C ILE A 195 -13.97 1.72 1.31
N THR A 196 -14.92 1.51 2.22
CA THR A 196 -14.98 2.20 3.51
C THR A 196 -14.28 1.38 4.59
N PRO A 197 -13.72 2.03 5.62
CA PRO A 197 -13.13 1.34 6.76
C PRO A 197 -14.12 0.38 7.44
N THR A 198 -13.69 -0.84 7.70
CA THR A 198 -14.40 -1.88 8.46
C THR A 198 -13.40 -2.62 9.34
N ASN A 199 -13.87 -3.27 10.41
CA ASN A 199 -13.04 -4.07 11.31
C ASN A 199 -11.80 -3.32 11.84
N GLU A 200 -11.93 -2.01 12.06
CA GLU A 200 -10.81 -1.11 12.40
C GLU A 200 -10.07 -1.56 13.67
N SER A 201 -10.79 -2.03 14.68
CA SER A 201 -10.19 -2.52 15.93
C SER A 201 -9.31 -3.75 15.71
N GLU A 202 -9.76 -4.70 14.89
CA GLU A 202 -9.04 -5.93 14.59
C GLU A 202 -7.79 -5.65 13.76
N TYR A 203 -7.92 -4.83 12.70
CA TYR A 203 -6.78 -4.43 11.88
C TYR A 203 -5.76 -3.59 12.65
N ARG A 204 -6.21 -2.73 13.55
CA ARG A 204 -5.33 -1.97 14.43
C ARG A 204 -4.55 -2.87 15.39
N ALA A 205 -5.22 -3.85 16.01
CA ALA A 205 -4.56 -4.83 16.87
C ALA A 205 -3.50 -5.65 16.12
N ALA A 206 -3.83 -6.09 14.90
CA ALA A 206 -2.90 -6.79 14.02
C ALA A 206 -1.71 -5.91 13.62
N TYR A 207 -1.95 -4.64 13.32
CA TYR A 207 -0.89 -3.67 13.01
C TYR A 207 0.06 -3.42 14.20
N GLU A 208 -0.46 -3.25 15.40
CA GLU A 208 0.38 -3.05 16.59
C GLU A 208 1.25 -4.29 16.87
N ASN A 209 0.71 -5.51 16.69
CA ASN A 209 1.51 -6.74 16.74
C ASN A 209 2.62 -6.73 15.68
N TRP A 210 2.30 -6.38 14.42
CA TRP A 210 3.29 -6.27 13.35
C TRP A 210 4.36 -5.22 13.67
N LYS A 211 3.94 -4.05 14.16
CA LYS A 211 4.82 -2.94 14.49
C LYS A 211 5.79 -3.26 15.64
N SER A 212 5.36 -4.07 16.60
CA SER A 212 6.22 -4.52 17.70
C SER A 212 7.43 -5.34 17.21
N ASN A 213 7.28 -6.04 16.08
CA ASN A 213 8.37 -6.80 15.47
C ASN A 213 9.40 -5.93 14.73
N LEU A 214 9.06 -4.66 14.39
CA LEU A 214 10.03 -3.71 13.81
C LEU A 214 11.10 -3.25 14.79
N GLN A 215 10.87 -3.39 16.09
CA GLN A 215 11.71 -2.87 17.14
C GLN A 215 12.66 -3.94 17.71
N GLN A 216 12.56 -5.16 17.22
CA GLN A 216 13.46 -6.28 17.58
C GLN A 216 14.60 -6.38 16.57
#